data_aaaf92a7ad21cf58eaf9390e7236925f
#
_entry.id   aaaf92a7ad21cf58eaf9390e7236925f
#
_cell.length_a   1.000
_cell.length_b   1.000
_cell.length_c   1.000
_cell.angle_alpha   90.00
_cell.angle_beta   90.00
_cell.angle_gamma   90.00
#
_symmetry.space_group_name_H-M   'P 1'
#
loop_
_entity.id
_entity.type
_entity.pdbx_description
1 polymer ?
#
loop_
_entity_poly.entity_id
_entity_poly.type
_entity_poly.pdbx_seq_one_letter_code
_entity_poly.pdbx_strand_id
1 'polypeptide(L)'
;MKILLLAGNTIRSNSYAQYLVSNSFKIEGLFYGFHEIEYEAPQLNYETKHFFIKSDLMLPDLEMGIEKVFDNHGRKYHHVEEHDVNSKNIINQIQAMGPDLVIFSGYGGQILKKEHFDLNIPYLHMHPGDIPSEKGSTTIYYSILNRKSCTVTAFLMNEKIDAGDIISKRIYCPPTRNVNIDQYYDNIIRANCLIDALNAISQKRDIVSFPLKDKSLEYYIIHPVLKNLSILSLDNL
;
A
#
# COMPACT_ATOMS: atom_id res chain seq x y z
N MET A 1 -18.31 -9.82 -3.50
CA MET A 1 -17.21 -9.08 -4.16
C MET A 1 -15.97 -9.95 -4.14
N LYS A 2 -15.43 -10.24 -5.31
CA LYS A 2 -14.18 -10.99 -5.49
C LYS A 2 -13.01 -10.00 -5.51
N ILE A 3 -12.12 -10.10 -4.54
CA ILE A 3 -10.98 -9.18 -4.36
C ILE A 3 -9.70 -9.89 -4.79
N LEU A 4 -8.92 -9.24 -5.65
CA LEU A 4 -7.61 -9.70 -6.08
C LEU A 4 -6.51 -8.82 -5.46
N LEU A 5 -5.53 -9.42 -4.79
CA LEU A 5 -4.29 -8.75 -4.42
C LEU A 5 -3.25 -8.97 -5.54
N LEU A 6 -3.03 -7.94 -6.36
CA LEU A 6 -1.96 -7.90 -7.35
C LEU A 6 -0.69 -7.35 -6.69
N ALA A 7 0.29 -8.20 -6.49
CA ALA A 7 1.42 -7.87 -5.62
C ALA A 7 2.78 -8.34 -6.14
N GLY A 8 3.78 -7.46 -6.07
CA GLY A 8 5.18 -7.86 -6.08
C GLY A 8 5.62 -8.35 -4.70
N ASN A 9 6.73 -9.08 -4.63
CA ASN A 9 7.29 -9.54 -3.36
C ASN A 9 7.97 -8.37 -2.62
N THR A 10 7.19 -7.65 -1.81
CA THR A 10 7.64 -6.47 -1.06
C THR A 10 7.13 -6.51 0.39
N ILE A 11 7.80 -5.78 1.29
CA ILE A 11 7.36 -5.61 2.69
C ILE A 11 5.93 -5.08 2.75
N ARG A 12 5.58 -4.13 1.88
CA ARG A 12 4.23 -3.58 1.79
C ARG A 12 3.20 -4.65 1.42
N SER A 13 3.51 -5.46 0.41
CA SER A 13 2.60 -6.53 -0.05
C SER A 13 2.37 -7.58 1.04
N ASN A 14 3.43 -7.93 1.77
CA ASN A 14 3.35 -8.83 2.91
C ASN A 14 2.47 -8.23 4.03
N SER A 15 2.68 -6.96 4.38
CA SER A 15 1.85 -6.27 5.37
C SER A 15 0.37 -6.24 4.93
N TYR A 16 0.09 -5.97 3.65
CA TYR A 16 -1.28 -6.00 3.13
C TYR A 16 -1.91 -7.39 3.25
N ALA A 17 -1.19 -8.44 2.86
CA ALA A 17 -1.68 -9.81 2.94
C ALA A 17 -2.07 -10.18 4.38
N GLN A 18 -1.20 -9.90 5.35
CA GLN A 18 -1.46 -10.22 6.76
C GLN A 18 -2.63 -9.42 7.33
N TYR A 19 -2.73 -8.12 7.04
CA TYR A 19 -3.87 -7.31 7.45
C TYR A 19 -5.19 -7.81 6.85
N LEU A 20 -5.19 -8.18 5.57
CA LEU A 20 -6.38 -8.69 4.89
C LEU A 20 -6.86 -10.02 5.48
N VAL A 21 -5.96 -10.98 5.71
CA VAL A 21 -6.33 -12.27 6.27
C VAL A 21 -6.73 -12.17 7.75
N SER A 22 -6.04 -11.35 8.54
CA SER A 22 -6.36 -11.11 9.96
C SER A 22 -7.74 -10.44 10.13
N ASN A 23 -8.17 -9.65 9.16
CA ASN A 23 -9.51 -9.04 9.16
C ASN A 23 -10.55 -9.88 8.38
N SER A 24 -10.24 -11.15 8.10
CA SER A 24 -11.15 -12.13 7.50
C SER A 24 -11.63 -11.80 6.08
N PHE A 25 -10.93 -10.93 5.35
CA PHE A 25 -11.26 -10.67 3.96
C PHE A 25 -11.00 -11.90 3.09
N LYS A 26 -11.96 -12.21 2.22
CA LYS A 26 -11.81 -13.28 1.22
C LYS A 26 -11.11 -12.70 0.00
N ILE A 27 -9.84 -13.04 -0.16
CA ILE A 27 -8.97 -12.54 -1.24
C ILE A 27 -8.36 -13.69 -2.03
N GLU A 28 -8.06 -13.42 -3.29
CA GLU A 28 -7.18 -14.23 -4.13
C GLU A 28 -5.90 -13.44 -4.42
N GLY A 29 -4.78 -14.12 -4.66
CA GLY A 29 -3.49 -13.48 -4.97
C GLY A 29 -3.11 -13.65 -6.43
N LEU A 30 -2.55 -12.61 -7.05
CA LEU A 30 -1.73 -12.71 -8.24
C LEU A 30 -0.40 -12.06 -7.92
N PHE A 31 0.60 -12.90 -7.65
CA PHE A 31 1.95 -12.46 -7.30
C PHE A 31 2.83 -12.48 -8.53
N TYR A 32 3.72 -11.52 -8.64
CA TYR A 32 4.62 -11.40 -9.77
C TYR A 32 6.02 -11.00 -9.34
N GLY A 33 7.00 -11.36 -10.15
CA GLY A 33 8.42 -11.20 -9.88
C GLY A 33 9.16 -12.52 -9.89
N PHE A 34 10.46 -12.50 -9.64
CA PHE A 34 11.28 -13.70 -9.61
C PHE A 34 11.43 -14.20 -8.17
N HIS A 35 11.26 -15.51 -7.97
CA HIS A 35 11.41 -16.16 -6.66
C HIS A 35 12.85 -16.07 -6.10
N GLU A 36 13.85 -15.93 -6.97
CA GLU A 36 15.27 -15.92 -6.59
C GLU A 36 15.69 -14.66 -5.80
N ILE A 37 14.84 -13.63 -5.74
CA ILE A 37 15.10 -12.48 -4.88
C ILE A 37 14.67 -12.87 -3.46
N GLU A 38 15.62 -13.36 -2.67
CA GLU A 38 15.37 -13.62 -1.25
C GLU A 38 14.83 -12.35 -0.60
N TYR A 39 13.64 -12.47 -0.04
CA TYR A 39 13.07 -11.44 0.79
C TYR A 39 13.78 -11.48 2.14
N GLU A 40 14.70 -10.53 2.36
CA GLU A 40 15.27 -10.33 3.68
C GLU A 40 14.31 -9.55 4.56
N ALA A 41 13.80 -10.20 5.59
CA ALA A 41 12.98 -9.53 6.58
C ALA A 41 13.80 -8.43 7.27
N PRO A 42 13.27 -7.21 7.40
CA PRO A 42 13.98 -6.16 8.11
C PRO A 42 14.12 -6.50 9.59
N GLN A 43 15.26 -6.15 10.18
CA GLN A 43 15.45 -6.34 11.61
C GLN A 43 14.50 -5.45 12.42
N LEU A 44 13.75 -6.09 13.30
CA LEU A 44 12.83 -5.41 14.21
C LEU A 44 13.59 -4.92 15.45
N ASN A 45 13.89 -3.62 15.51
CA ASN A 45 14.49 -3.04 16.72
C ASN A 45 13.46 -2.89 17.86
N TYR A 46 13.98 -2.70 19.07
CA TYR A 46 13.16 -2.59 20.29
C TYR A 46 12.16 -1.43 20.21
N GLU A 47 12.58 -0.28 19.75
CA GLU A 47 11.78 0.93 19.67
C GLU A 47 10.61 0.76 18.70
N THR A 48 10.85 0.16 17.54
CA THR A 48 9.80 -0.16 16.56
C THR A 48 8.78 -1.13 17.17
N LYS A 49 9.25 -2.22 17.80
CA LYS A 49 8.37 -3.17 18.46
C LYS A 49 7.53 -2.52 19.54
N HIS A 50 8.15 -1.71 20.40
CA HIS A 50 7.48 -1.03 21.51
C HIS A 50 6.45 -0.01 21.03
N PHE A 51 6.75 0.73 19.94
CA PHE A 51 5.82 1.65 19.33
C PHE A 51 4.54 0.93 18.87
N PHE A 52 4.66 -0.19 18.15
CA PHE A 52 3.49 -0.93 17.65
C PHE A 52 2.71 -1.64 18.75
N ILE A 53 3.34 -2.07 19.85
CA ILE A 53 2.63 -2.58 21.02
C ILE A 53 1.72 -1.51 21.65
N LYS A 54 2.15 -0.23 21.61
CA LYS A 54 1.39 0.89 22.19
C LYS A 54 0.40 1.53 21.21
N SER A 55 0.60 1.30 19.91
CA SER A 55 -0.31 1.79 18.88
C SER A 55 -1.44 0.77 18.68
N ASP A 56 -2.57 1.23 18.18
CA ASP A 56 -3.67 0.35 17.73
C ASP A 56 -3.41 -0.17 16.32
N LEU A 57 -2.17 -0.57 16.04
CA LEU A 57 -1.71 -1.05 14.74
C LEU A 57 -1.10 -2.44 14.89
N MET A 58 -1.60 -3.39 14.12
CA MET A 58 -1.04 -4.75 14.11
C MET A 58 0.38 -4.72 13.52
N LEU A 59 1.33 -5.29 14.24
CA LEU A 59 2.68 -5.52 13.73
C LEU A 59 2.69 -6.83 12.93
N PRO A 60 2.90 -6.80 11.58
CA PRO A 60 2.96 -8.01 10.79
C PRO A 60 4.27 -8.78 11.05
N ASP A 61 4.20 -10.09 10.88
CA ASP A 61 5.39 -10.95 10.82
C ASP A 61 6.04 -10.83 9.45
N LEU A 62 7.09 -10.04 9.37
CA LEU A 62 7.80 -9.81 8.10
C LEU A 62 8.80 -10.92 7.74
N GLU A 63 9.03 -11.90 8.61
CA GLU A 63 9.78 -13.12 8.27
C GLU A 63 8.95 -14.11 7.46
N MET A 64 7.62 -13.96 7.51
CA MET A 64 6.69 -14.78 6.74
C MET A 64 6.48 -14.21 5.35
N GLY A 65 6.93 -14.88 4.30
CA GLY A 65 6.67 -14.46 2.91
C GLY A 65 5.18 -14.45 2.55
N ILE A 66 4.80 -13.63 1.56
CA ILE A 66 3.39 -13.41 1.17
C ILE A 66 2.66 -14.71 0.78
N GLU A 67 3.33 -15.62 0.08
CA GLU A 67 2.77 -16.92 -0.34
C GLU A 67 2.45 -17.77 0.90
N LYS A 68 3.37 -17.83 1.86
CA LYS A 68 3.16 -18.56 3.11
C LYS A 68 2.00 -17.98 3.93
N VAL A 69 1.78 -16.66 3.89
CA VAL A 69 0.58 -16.04 4.49
C VAL A 69 -0.68 -16.59 3.86
N PHE A 70 -0.72 -16.69 2.53
CA PHE A 70 -1.86 -17.23 1.80
C PHE A 70 -2.08 -18.71 2.08
N ASP A 71 -1.02 -19.53 2.04
CA ASP A 71 -1.07 -20.98 2.34
C ASP A 71 -1.61 -21.25 3.75
N ASN A 72 -1.09 -20.54 4.76
CA ASN A 72 -1.51 -20.69 6.16
C ASN A 72 -3.00 -20.36 6.38
N HIS A 73 -3.59 -19.55 5.51
CA HIS A 73 -5.00 -19.15 5.60
C HIS A 73 -5.88 -19.78 4.53
N GLY A 74 -5.36 -20.78 3.78
CA GLY A 74 -6.10 -21.48 2.74
C GLY A 74 -6.61 -20.56 1.62
N ARG A 75 -5.83 -19.52 1.29
CA ARG A 75 -6.13 -18.57 0.22
C ARG A 75 -5.48 -19.03 -1.08
N LYS A 76 -6.19 -18.86 -2.19
CA LYS A 76 -5.66 -19.19 -3.52
C LYS A 76 -4.80 -18.06 -4.04
N TYR A 77 -3.74 -18.41 -4.74
CA TYR A 77 -2.93 -17.45 -5.48
C TYR A 77 -2.32 -18.08 -6.72
N HIS A 78 -1.91 -17.23 -7.64
CA HIS A 78 -1.09 -17.57 -8.81
C HIS A 78 0.20 -16.76 -8.72
N HIS A 79 1.31 -17.38 -9.14
CA HIS A 79 2.58 -16.68 -9.26
C HIS A 79 3.01 -16.60 -10.73
N VAL A 80 3.48 -15.44 -11.15
CA VAL A 80 3.98 -15.18 -12.51
C VAL A 80 5.43 -14.70 -12.42
N GLU A 81 6.34 -15.46 -13.00
CA GLU A 81 7.78 -15.12 -13.02
C GLU A 81 8.10 -14.02 -14.04
N GLU A 82 7.50 -12.87 -13.87
CA GLU A 82 7.70 -11.67 -14.68
C GLU A 82 7.78 -10.45 -13.76
N HIS A 83 8.72 -9.54 -14.04
CA HIS A 83 8.89 -8.34 -13.20
C HIS A 83 8.03 -7.16 -13.67
N ASP A 84 7.70 -7.09 -14.96
CA ASP A 84 6.86 -6.01 -15.50
C ASP A 84 5.38 -6.29 -15.24
N VAL A 85 4.80 -5.53 -14.33
CA VAL A 85 3.36 -5.61 -14.02
C VAL A 85 2.46 -5.38 -15.24
N ASN A 86 2.97 -4.68 -16.26
CA ASN A 86 2.23 -4.38 -17.49
C ASN A 86 2.40 -5.46 -18.57
N SER A 87 2.98 -6.61 -18.23
CA SER A 87 3.10 -7.71 -19.18
C SER A 87 1.72 -8.23 -19.60
N LYS A 88 1.63 -8.69 -20.85
CA LYS A 88 0.39 -9.27 -21.38
C LYS A 88 -0.08 -10.46 -20.56
N ASN A 89 0.85 -11.25 -20.03
CA ASN A 89 0.52 -12.43 -19.24
C ASN A 89 -0.19 -12.03 -17.95
N ILE A 90 0.35 -11.04 -17.20
CA ILE A 90 -0.30 -10.54 -15.96
C ILE A 90 -1.69 -9.98 -16.27
N ILE A 91 -1.83 -9.16 -17.31
CA ILE A 91 -3.12 -8.59 -17.72
C ILE A 91 -4.13 -9.69 -18.08
N ASN A 92 -3.71 -10.70 -18.86
CA ASN A 92 -4.56 -11.83 -19.22
C ASN A 92 -4.98 -12.65 -17.99
N GLN A 93 -4.08 -12.85 -17.02
CA GLN A 93 -4.41 -13.53 -15.76
C GLN A 93 -5.45 -12.74 -14.96
N ILE A 94 -5.30 -11.42 -14.82
CA ILE A 94 -6.30 -10.58 -14.15
C ILE A 94 -7.66 -10.70 -14.83
N GLN A 95 -7.70 -10.63 -16.18
CA GLN A 95 -8.92 -10.76 -16.95
C GLN A 95 -9.55 -12.14 -16.77
N ALA A 96 -8.77 -13.22 -16.81
CA ALA A 96 -9.25 -14.58 -16.62
C ALA A 96 -9.78 -14.83 -15.20
N MET A 97 -9.14 -14.22 -14.19
CA MET A 97 -9.59 -14.30 -12.80
C MET A 97 -10.89 -13.52 -12.57
N GLY A 98 -11.16 -12.45 -13.33
CA GLY A 98 -12.38 -11.66 -13.27
C GLY A 98 -12.70 -11.12 -11.87
N PRO A 99 -11.80 -10.35 -11.22
CA PRO A 99 -12.09 -9.76 -9.92
C PRO A 99 -13.05 -8.57 -10.05
N ASP A 100 -13.80 -8.31 -8.98
CA ASP A 100 -14.62 -7.10 -8.85
C ASP A 100 -13.77 -5.89 -8.41
N LEU A 101 -12.62 -6.14 -7.76
CA LEU A 101 -11.69 -5.13 -7.26
C LEU A 101 -10.27 -5.70 -7.24
N VAL A 102 -9.31 -4.92 -7.74
CA VAL A 102 -7.87 -5.21 -7.62
C VAL A 102 -7.26 -4.29 -6.57
N ILE A 103 -6.58 -4.85 -5.57
CA ILE A 103 -5.69 -4.12 -4.66
C ILE A 103 -4.30 -4.16 -5.26
N PHE A 104 -3.74 -2.99 -5.59
CA PHE A 104 -2.42 -2.91 -6.21
C PHE A 104 -1.31 -2.64 -5.19
N SER A 105 -0.34 -3.55 -5.11
CA SER A 105 0.86 -3.46 -4.28
C SER A 105 2.10 -3.90 -5.05
N GLY A 106 2.48 -3.12 -6.07
CA GLY A 106 3.62 -3.43 -6.93
C GLY A 106 4.98 -3.02 -6.35
N TYR A 107 6.03 -3.27 -7.12
CA TYR A 107 7.38 -2.76 -6.80
C TYR A 107 7.43 -1.24 -6.90
N GLY A 108 8.38 -0.63 -6.18
CA GLY A 108 8.59 0.82 -6.23
C GLY A 108 8.88 1.33 -7.64
N GLY A 109 8.25 2.44 -8.02
CA GLY A 109 8.44 3.05 -9.34
C GLY A 109 7.64 2.43 -10.49
N GLN A 110 6.91 1.34 -10.26
CA GLN A 110 6.04 0.76 -11.28
C GLN A 110 4.72 1.53 -11.38
N ILE A 111 4.36 1.87 -12.61
CA ILE A 111 3.11 2.58 -12.95
C ILE A 111 2.28 1.66 -13.84
N LEU A 112 1.00 1.51 -13.49
CA LEU A 112 0.05 0.76 -14.33
C LEU A 112 -0.23 1.56 -15.61
N LYS A 113 -0.16 0.86 -16.74
CA LYS A 113 -0.46 1.42 -18.06
C LYS A 113 -1.95 1.27 -18.39
N LYS A 114 -2.34 1.93 -19.48
CA LYS A 114 -3.73 1.98 -19.99
C LYS A 114 -4.40 0.60 -20.06
N GLU A 115 -3.65 -0.42 -20.46
CA GLU A 115 -4.16 -1.79 -20.65
C GLU A 115 -4.80 -2.37 -19.38
N HIS A 116 -4.35 -1.97 -18.18
CA HIS A 116 -5.00 -2.35 -16.92
C HIS A 116 -6.36 -1.67 -16.77
N PHE A 117 -6.46 -0.40 -17.13
CA PHE A 117 -7.70 0.38 -16.98
C PHE A 117 -8.73 0.02 -18.06
N ASP A 118 -8.30 -0.45 -19.22
CA ASP A 118 -9.17 -0.96 -20.30
C ASP A 118 -9.93 -2.23 -19.88
N LEU A 119 -9.49 -2.92 -18.82
CA LEU A 119 -10.23 -4.05 -18.25
C LEU A 119 -11.54 -3.64 -17.57
N ASN A 120 -11.77 -2.34 -17.33
CA ASN A 120 -12.91 -1.80 -16.59
C ASN A 120 -13.10 -2.42 -15.19
N ILE A 121 -11.99 -2.80 -14.55
CA ILE A 121 -11.93 -3.28 -13.17
C ILE A 121 -11.34 -2.17 -12.31
N PRO A 122 -11.94 -1.80 -11.17
CA PRO A 122 -11.36 -0.79 -10.28
C PRO A 122 -10.08 -1.29 -9.61
N TYR A 123 -9.05 -0.43 -9.57
CA TYR A 123 -7.77 -0.66 -8.88
C TYR A 123 -7.67 0.23 -7.66
N LEU A 124 -7.61 -0.36 -6.48
CA LEU A 124 -7.46 0.35 -5.20
C LEU A 124 -5.97 0.46 -4.84
N HIS A 125 -5.53 1.68 -4.53
CA HIS A 125 -4.17 1.94 -4.06
C HIS A 125 -4.17 2.81 -2.80
N MET A 126 -3.21 2.56 -1.90
CA MET A 126 -2.96 3.35 -0.70
C MET A 126 -1.74 4.21 -0.89
N HIS A 127 -1.94 5.51 -0.99
CA HIS A 127 -0.89 6.51 -1.12
C HIS A 127 -0.52 7.11 0.25
N PRO A 128 0.77 7.17 0.64
CA PRO A 128 1.19 7.71 1.94
C PRO A 128 1.32 9.24 1.90
N GLY A 129 0.26 9.91 1.55
CA GLY A 129 0.15 11.35 1.44
C GLY A 129 -1.30 11.80 1.39
N ASP A 130 -1.51 13.09 1.61
CA ASP A 130 -2.83 13.71 1.53
C ASP A 130 -3.12 14.14 0.09
N ILE A 131 -3.73 13.26 -0.71
CA ILE A 131 -4.20 13.61 -2.04
C ILE A 131 -5.36 14.62 -1.92
N PRO A 132 -5.37 15.72 -2.70
CA PRO A 132 -4.50 16.06 -3.82
C PRO A 132 -3.23 16.85 -3.45
N SER A 133 -3.05 17.24 -2.20
CA SER A 133 -1.97 18.15 -1.78
C SER A 133 -0.58 17.53 -1.86
N GLU A 134 -0.48 16.21 -1.72
CA GLU A 134 0.78 15.46 -1.66
C GLU A 134 0.72 14.26 -2.59
N LYS A 135 1.05 14.46 -3.87
CA LYS A 135 1.20 13.42 -4.88
C LYS A 135 2.65 13.05 -5.09
N GLY A 136 2.93 11.86 -5.60
CA GLY A 136 4.26 11.43 -6.00
C GLY A 136 4.95 10.54 -4.98
N SER A 137 6.27 10.63 -4.87
CA SER A 137 7.10 9.68 -4.13
C SER A 137 7.51 10.16 -2.74
N THR A 138 7.67 9.21 -1.81
CA THR A 138 8.18 9.46 -0.44
C THR A 138 7.45 10.55 0.33
N THR A 139 6.19 10.74 0.03
CA THR A 139 5.32 11.81 0.56
C THR A 139 5.15 11.76 2.06
N ILE A 140 5.32 10.60 2.71
CA ILE A 140 5.29 10.46 4.17
C ILE A 140 6.28 11.40 4.87
N TYR A 141 7.50 11.56 4.33
CA TYR A 141 8.51 12.44 4.90
C TYR A 141 8.17 13.92 4.71
N TYR A 142 7.57 14.27 3.56
CA TYR A 142 7.07 15.62 3.31
C TYR A 142 5.89 15.96 4.22
N SER A 143 4.99 15.00 4.47
CA SER A 143 3.89 15.16 5.45
C SER A 143 4.42 15.44 6.85
N ILE A 144 5.44 14.70 7.30
CA ILE A 144 6.09 14.92 8.61
C ILE A 144 6.69 16.32 8.67
N LEU A 145 7.46 16.75 7.66
CA LEU A 145 8.08 18.07 7.62
C LEU A 145 7.06 19.20 7.65
N ASN A 146 6.01 19.08 6.83
CA ASN A 146 5.07 20.17 6.58
C ASN A 146 3.97 20.24 7.63
N ARG A 147 3.49 19.09 8.13
CA ARG A 147 2.26 19.01 8.93
C ARG A 147 2.40 18.28 10.26
N LYS A 148 3.56 17.71 10.55
CA LYS A 148 3.76 16.90 11.76
C LYS A 148 2.72 15.78 11.93
N SER A 149 2.27 15.23 10.81
CA SER A 149 1.30 14.12 10.74
C SER A 149 1.62 13.23 9.55
N CYS A 150 1.10 12.00 9.56
CA CYS A 150 1.20 11.09 8.43
C CYS A 150 -0.21 10.80 7.92
N THR A 151 -0.49 11.10 6.66
CA THR A 151 -1.79 10.81 6.06
C THR A 151 -1.64 9.68 5.07
N VAL A 152 -2.60 8.77 5.06
CA VAL A 152 -2.74 7.79 3.98
C VAL A 152 -4.08 8.04 3.28
N THR A 153 -4.04 8.11 1.96
CA THR A 153 -5.21 8.22 1.11
C THR A 153 -5.42 6.93 0.33
N ALA A 154 -6.54 6.29 0.53
CA ALA A 154 -7.00 5.18 -0.31
C ALA A 154 -7.83 5.75 -1.47
N PHE A 155 -7.48 5.38 -2.70
CA PHE A 155 -8.15 5.90 -3.89
C PHE A 155 -8.21 4.86 -5.01
N LEU A 156 -9.17 5.01 -5.91
CA LEU A 156 -9.25 4.24 -7.14
C LEU A 156 -8.34 4.86 -8.19
N MET A 157 -7.41 4.05 -8.71
CA MET A 157 -6.42 4.50 -9.68
C MET A 157 -7.06 4.81 -11.04
N ASN A 158 -6.44 5.71 -11.77
CA ASN A 158 -6.68 5.98 -13.18
C ASN A 158 -5.34 6.18 -13.91
N GLU A 159 -5.35 6.54 -15.17
CA GLU A 159 -4.13 6.73 -15.99
C GLU A 159 -3.21 7.87 -15.49
N LYS A 160 -3.72 8.76 -14.63
CA LYS A 160 -2.91 9.85 -14.06
C LYS A 160 -2.35 9.44 -12.70
N ILE A 161 -1.12 9.83 -12.41
CA ILE A 161 -0.46 9.52 -11.13
C ILE A 161 -1.21 10.19 -9.99
N ASP A 162 -1.57 9.38 -8.97
CA ASP A 162 -2.21 9.81 -7.73
C ASP A 162 -3.40 10.78 -7.93
N ALA A 163 -4.23 10.50 -8.93
CA ALA A 163 -5.30 11.40 -9.36
C ALA A 163 -6.69 10.74 -9.44
N GLY A 164 -6.84 9.57 -8.87
CA GLY A 164 -8.09 8.82 -8.87
C GLY A 164 -9.06 9.24 -7.77
N ASP A 165 -10.24 8.65 -7.80
CA ASP A 165 -11.33 8.92 -6.87
C ASP A 165 -11.03 8.46 -5.45
N ILE A 166 -11.12 9.35 -4.47
CA ILE A 166 -10.79 9.06 -3.08
C ILE A 166 -11.90 8.24 -2.41
N ILE A 167 -11.52 7.12 -1.81
CA ILE A 167 -12.41 6.25 -1.03
C ILE A 167 -12.38 6.59 0.45
N SER A 168 -11.17 6.73 1.00
CA SER A 168 -10.99 7.10 2.41
C SER A 168 -9.65 7.78 2.63
N LYS A 169 -9.57 8.53 3.72
CA LYS A 169 -8.31 9.10 4.25
C LYS A 169 -8.22 8.82 5.73
N ARG A 170 -7.01 8.51 6.18
CA ARG A 170 -6.73 8.39 7.60
C ARG A 170 -5.46 9.14 7.97
N ILE A 171 -5.54 9.90 9.06
CA ILE A 171 -4.40 10.61 9.63
C ILE A 171 -3.86 9.78 10.79
N TYR A 172 -2.55 9.60 10.81
CA TYR A 172 -1.81 8.87 11.83
C TYR A 172 -0.85 9.80 12.56
N CYS A 173 -0.67 9.56 13.86
CA CYS A 173 0.41 10.19 14.61
C CYS A 173 1.75 9.72 14.03
N PRO A 174 2.72 10.60 13.78
CA PRO A 174 4.04 10.19 13.36
C PRO A 174 4.67 9.26 14.39
N PRO A 175 5.57 8.36 13.98
CA PRO A 175 6.27 7.49 14.92
C PRO A 175 7.35 8.27 15.66
N THR A 176 7.95 7.65 16.67
CA THR A 176 9.17 8.18 17.25
C THR A 176 10.36 8.03 16.29
N ARG A 177 11.40 8.86 16.44
CA ARG A 177 12.56 8.93 15.56
C ARG A 177 13.25 7.58 15.29
N ASN A 178 13.25 6.68 16.27
CA ASN A 178 13.94 5.38 16.17
C ASN A 178 13.08 4.27 15.54
N VAL A 179 11.84 4.57 15.20
CA VAL A 179 10.99 3.64 14.47
C VAL A 179 11.39 3.63 12.99
N ASN A 180 11.56 2.44 12.43
CA ASN A 180 11.89 2.30 11.02
C ASN A 180 10.66 2.65 10.16
N ILE A 181 10.69 3.83 9.55
CA ILE A 181 9.58 4.34 8.74
C ILE A 181 9.44 3.56 7.45
N ASP A 182 10.53 3.35 6.69
CA ASP A 182 10.46 2.75 5.35
C ASP A 182 10.04 1.28 5.37
N GLN A 183 10.52 0.53 6.36
CA GLN A 183 10.32 -0.90 6.40
C GLN A 183 9.08 -1.31 7.20
N TYR A 184 8.71 -0.52 8.23
CA TYR A 184 7.58 -0.86 9.09
C TYR A 184 6.47 0.17 9.01
N TYR A 185 6.72 1.39 9.46
CA TYR A 185 5.65 2.33 9.74
C TYR A 185 4.82 2.70 8.50
N ASP A 186 5.45 3.08 7.39
CA ASP A 186 4.77 3.43 6.14
C ASP A 186 3.91 2.26 5.62
N ASN A 187 4.46 1.05 5.62
CA ASN A 187 3.77 -0.12 5.11
C ASN A 187 2.56 -0.50 6.00
N ILE A 188 2.70 -0.37 7.32
CA ILE A 188 1.66 -0.74 8.29
C ILE A 188 0.50 0.26 8.27
N ILE A 189 0.76 1.56 8.25
CA ILE A 189 -0.33 2.56 8.16
C ILE A 189 -1.11 2.45 6.84
N ARG A 190 -0.43 2.10 5.74
CA ARG A 190 -1.11 1.81 4.46
C ARG A 190 -1.96 0.54 4.56
N ALA A 191 -1.44 -0.52 5.18
CA ALA A 191 -2.19 -1.76 5.38
C ALA A 191 -3.43 -1.53 6.27
N ASN A 192 -3.30 -0.71 7.31
CA ASN A 192 -4.42 -0.34 8.17
C ASN A 192 -5.48 0.51 7.42
N CYS A 193 -5.05 1.50 6.64
CA CYS A 193 -5.94 2.30 5.80
C CYS A 193 -6.66 1.45 4.72
N LEU A 194 -6.01 0.42 4.21
CA LEU A 194 -6.62 -0.54 3.28
C LEU A 194 -7.84 -1.22 3.90
N ILE A 195 -7.76 -1.63 5.16
CA ILE A 195 -8.88 -2.23 5.88
C ILE A 195 -10.04 -1.25 6.02
N ASP A 196 -9.74 0.01 6.37
CA ASP A 196 -10.76 1.06 6.45
C ASP A 196 -11.45 1.29 5.09
N ALA A 197 -10.67 1.32 4.01
CA ALA A 197 -11.19 1.49 2.65
C ALA A 197 -12.10 0.32 2.22
N LEU A 198 -11.69 -0.92 2.48
CA LEU A 198 -12.49 -2.11 2.16
C LEU A 198 -13.78 -2.19 2.98
N ASN A 199 -13.73 -1.81 4.25
CA ASN A 199 -14.92 -1.70 5.09
C ASN A 199 -15.87 -0.63 4.55
N ALA A 200 -15.36 0.54 4.14
CA ALA A 200 -16.17 1.58 3.52
C ALA A 200 -16.83 1.12 2.22
N ILE A 201 -16.08 0.43 1.35
CA ILE A 201 -16.61 -0.15 0.10
C ILE A 201 -17.69 -1.21 0.41
N SER A 202 -17.47 -2.07 1.40
CA SER A 202 -18.40 -3.16 1.74
C SER A 202 -19.70 -2.64 2.36
N GLN A 203 -19.65 -1.53 3.11
CA GLN A 203 -20.82 -0.94 3.77
C GLN A 203 -21.62 -0.03 2.84
N LYS A 204 -20.97 0.60 1.87
CA LYS A 204 -21.63 1.43 0.87
C LYS A 204 -21.82 0.62 -0.40
N ARG A 205 -23.05 0.32 -0.72
CA ARG A 205 -23.39 -0.35 -1.99
C ARG A 205 -22.98 0.45 -3.23
N ASP A 206 -22.70 1.77 -3.04
CA ASP A 206 -22.14 2.65 -4.05
C ASP A 206 -20.82 3.24 -3.56
N ILE A 207 -19.78 3.14 -4.38
CA ILE A 207 -18.48 3.77 -4.12
C ILE A 207 -18.67 5.28 -4.25
N VAL A 208 -18.77 5.97 -3.11
CA VAL A 208 -18.81 7.44 -3.12
C VAL A 208 -17.39 7.94 -3.33
N SER A 209 -17.09 8.32 -4.54
CA SER A 209 -15.84 8.93 -4.90
C SER A 209 -15.93 10.45 -4.84
N PHE A 210 -14.88 11.10 -4.35
CA PHE A 210 -14.78 12.56 -4.34
C PHE A 210 -13.87 13.01 -5.48
N PRO A 211 -14.40 13.71 -6.52
CA PRO A 211 -13.56 14.19 -7.61
C PRO A 211 -12.53 15.19 -7.09
N LEU A 212 -11.30 15.03 -7.55
CA LEU A 212 -10.18 15.87 -7.17
C LEU A 212 -10.37 17.29 -7.74
N LYS A 213 -10.37 18.30 -6.88
CA LYS A 213 -10.23 19.71 -7.29
C LYS A 213 -8.75 20.00 -7.50
N ASP A 214 -8.40 20.52 -8.69
CA ASP A 214 -7.06 20.85 -9.11
C ASP A 214 -6.39 21.90 -8.19
N LYS A 215 -5.31 21.48 -7.57
CA LYS A 215 -4.06 22.20 -7.27
C LYS A 215 -3.20 21.22 -6.47
N SER A 216 -2.42 20.41 -7.14
CA SER A 216 -1.56 19.40 -6.50
C SER A 216 -0.11 19.80 -6.69
N LEU A 217 0.69 19.67 -5.64
CA LEU A 217 2.14 19.61 -5.74
C LEU A 217 2.53 18.15 -5.96
N GLU A 218 3.36 17.91 -6.96
CA GLU A 218 3.98 16.61 -7.17
C GLU A 218 5.33 16.59 -6.46
N TYR A 219 5.51 15.61 -5.57
CA TYR A 219 6.75 15.44 -4.84
C TYR A 219 7.60 14.35 -5.49
N TYR A 220 8.85 14.66 -5.73
CA TYR A 220 9.86 13.68 -6.17
C TYR A 220 10.40 12.90 -4.97
N ILE A 221 11.23 11.88 -5.25
CA ILE A 221 11.96 11.15 -4.21
C ILE A 221 12.72 12.15 -3.33
N ILE A 222 12.47 12.08 -2.03
CA ILE A 222 13.02 13.03 -1.08
C ILE A 222 14.55 12.98 -1.05
N HIS A 223 15.19 14.14 -1.04
CA HIS A 223 16.63 14.22 -0.87
C HIS A 223 17.05 13.67 0.51
N PRO A 224 18.15 12.89 0.63
CA PRO A 224 18.57 12.28 1.90
C PRO A 224 18.69 13.26 3.07
N VAL A 225 19.15 14.50 2.83
CA VAL A 225 19.21 15.54 3.87
C VAL A 225 17.82 15.91 4.38
N LEU A 226 16.84 16.11 3.50
CA LEU A 226 15.47 16.43 3.90
C LEU A 226 14.81 15.23 4.61
N LYS A 227 15.08 14.01 4.17
CA LYS A 227 14.63 12.80 4.85
C LYS A 227 15.17 12.75 6.28
N ASN A 228 16.47 13.02 6.47
CA ASN A 228 17.07 13.06 7.81
C ASN A 228 16.48 14.17 8.68
N LEU A 229 16.27 15.36 8.13
CA LEU A 229 15.60 16.45 8.84
C LEU A 229 14.17 16.09 9.25
N SER A 230 13.44 15.39 8.39
CA SER A 230 12.11 14.87 8.73
C SER A 230 12.17 13.94 9.94
N ILE A 231 13.11 12.98 9.95
CA ILE A 231 13.28 12.02 11.05
C ILE A 231 13.68 12.75 12.34
N LEU A 232 14.64 13.68 12.28
CA LEU A 232 15.07 14.47 13.45
C LEU A 232 13.94 15.34 14.01
N SER A 233 13.02 15.80 13.17
CA SER A 233 11.89 16.62 13.62
C SER A 233 10.88 15.87 14.49
N LEU A 234 10.94 14.53 14.52
CA LEU A 234 10.08 13.69 15.35
C LEU A 234 10.40 13.77 16.84
N ASP A 235 11.61 14.21 17.21
CA ASP A 235 12.00 14.39 18.62
C ASP A 235 11.23 15.53 19.31
N ASN A 236 10.60 16.41 18.54
CA ASN A 236 9.87 17.59 19.01
C ASN A 236 8.34 17.44 18.87
N LEU A 237 7.85 16.22 18.73
CA LEU A 237 6.44 15.86 18.68
C LEU A 237 6.03 15.13 19.94
#